data_207641904863b8d229e18c6bb647c4b6
#
_entry.id   207641904863b8d229e18c6bb647c4b6
#
_cell.length_a   1.000
_cell.length_b   1.000
_cell.length_c   1.000
_cell.angle_alpha   90.00
_cell.angle_beta   90.00
_cell.angle_gamma   90.00
#
_symmetry.space_group_name_H-M   'P 1'
#
loop_
_entity.id
_entity.type
_entity.pdbx_description
1 polymer ?
#
loop_
_entity_poly.entity_id
_entity_poly.type
_entity_poly.pdbx_seq_one_letter_code
_entity_poly.pdbx_strand_id
1 'polypeptide(L)'
;MAKVALLIGVSEYETGLDGLPSAVNDVTAMQQVLANPEMGDFVDAAISVLQNPSRQAMEDAIYHLFANRQKDDLVLLYFSGHGVVDDGG
;
A
#
# COMPACT_ATOMS: atom_id res chain seq x y z
N MET A 1 -17.45 -0.56 13.02
CA MET A 1 -16.07 -0.15 12.71
C MET A 1 -15.48 -1.04 11.64
N ALA A 2 -15.02 -0.45 10.55
CA ALA A 2 -14.34 -1.19 9.50
C ALA A 2 -12.84 -0.96 9.61
N LYS A 3 -12.07 -1.97 9.23
CA LYS A 3 -10.61 -1.87 9.12
C LYS A 3 -10.25 -2.06 7.66
N VAL A 4 -9.72 -1.02 7.04
CA VAL A 4 -9.31 -1.07 5.63
C VAL A 4 -7.87 -0.64 5.49
N ALA A 5 -7.17 -1.25 4.54
CA ALA A 5 -5.75 -0.98 4.34
C ALA A 5 -5.43 -0.93 2.85
N LEU A 6 -4.53 -0.04 2.49
CA LEU A 6 -3.95 0.02 1.16
C LEU A 6 -2.43 -0.09 1.31
N LEU A 7 -1.86 -1.10 0.67
CA LEU A 7 -0.44 -1.36 0.72
C LEU A 7 0.14 -1.16 -0.68
N ILE A 8 1.13 -0.30 -0.80
CA ILE A 8 1.74 0.03 -2.09
C ILE A 8 3.22 -0.31 -2.04
N GLY A 9 3.66 -1.15 -2.98
CA GLY A 9 5.06 -1.51 -3.12
C GLY A 9 5.60 -1.11 -4.48
N VAL A 10 6.70 -0.38 -4.50
CA VAL A 10 7.35 0.05 -5.74
C VAL A 10 8.75 -0.53 -5.78
N SER A 11 9.00 -1.42 -6.72
CA SER A 11 10.29 -2.09 -6.86
C SER A 11 10.94 -1.88 -8.22
N GLU A 12 10.26 -1.20 -9.14
CA GLU A 12 10.79 -0.93 -10.47
C GLU A 12 11.15 0.54 -10.62
N TYR A 13 12.31 0.79 -11.18
CA TYR A 13 12.83 2.14 -11.42
C TYR A 13 13.22 2.29 -12.86
N GLU A 14 12.98 3.46 -13.43
CA GLU A 14 13.22 3.72 -14.84
C GLU A 14 14.68 3.91 -15.20
N THR A 15 15.51 4.27 -14.27
CA THR A 15 16.87 4.70 -14.61
C THR A 15 17.92 3.85 -13.93
N GLY A 16 18.18 2.68 -14.50
CA GLY A 16 19.37 1.95 -14.16
C GLY A 16 19.59 1.56 -12.71
N LEU A 17 18.70 1.92 -11.83
CA LEU A 17 18.75 1.42 -10.46
C LEU A 17 18.21 0.00 -10.48
N ASP A 18 18.88 -0.88 -9.79
CA ASP A 18 18.37 -2.22 -9.64
C ASP A 18 17.06 -2.18 -8.89
N GLY A 19 16.09 -2.91 -9.37
CA GLY A 19 14.83 -3.01 -8.67
C GLY A 19 15.05 -3.48 -7.24
N LEU A 20 14.18 -3.04 -6.35
CA LEU A 20 14.24 -3.44 -4.96
C LEU A 20 13.18 -4.48 -4.69
N PRO A 21 13.52 -5.78 -4.85
CA PRO A 21 12.54 -6.82 -4.57
C PRO A 21 12.04 -6.76 -3.13
N SER A 22 12.82 -6.18 -2.24
CA SER A 22 12.41 -6.03 -0.85
C SER A 22 11.14 -5.20 -0.68
N ALA A 23 10.86 -4.24 -1.57
CA ALA A 23 9.66 -3.43 -1.45
C ALA A 23 8.39 -4.29 -1.62
N VAL A 24 8.40 -5.20 -2.59
CA VAL A 24 7.28 -6.13 -2.79
C VAL A 24 7.20 -7.11 -1.63
N ASN A 25 8.35 -7.60 -1.15
CA ASN A 25 8.39 -8.50 -0.01
C ASN A 25 7.87 -7.84 1.25
N ASP A 26 8.20 -6.56 1.46
CA ASP A 26 7.72 -5.81 2.61
C ASP A 26 6.20 -5.67 2.59
N VAL A 27 5.63 -5.41 1.43
CA VAL A 27 4.18 -5.30 1.27
C VAL A 27 3.51 -6.64 1.57
N THR A 28 4.08 -7.73 1.07
CA THR A 28 3.54 -9.06 1.32
C THR A 28 3.60 -9.41 2.81
N ALA A 29 4.71 -9.10 3.45
CA ALA A 29 4.86 -9.34 4.88
C ALA A 29 3.86 -8.52 5.69
N MET A 30 3.67 -7.25 5.32
CA MET A 30 2.71 -6.40 5.99
C MET A 30 1.29 -6.93 5.82
N GLN A 31 0.96 -7.40 4.63
CA GLN A 31 -0.35 -7.99 4.38
C GLN A 31 -0.61 -9.18 5.30
N GLN A 32 0.38 -10.03 5.46
CA GLN A 32 0.27 -11.21 6.33
C GLN A 32 0.05 -10.80 7.79
N VAL A 33 0.77 -9.80 8.24
CA VAL A 33 0.62 -9.29 9.61
C VAL A 33 -0.78 -8.71 9.82
N LEU A 34 -1.25 -7.91 8.87
CA LEU A 34 -2.56 -7.27 8.99
C LEU A 34 -3.69 -8.29 8.95
N ALA A 35 -3.56 -9.32 8.14
CA ALA A 35 -4.59 -10.35 8.03
C ALA A 35 -4.56 -11.35 9.18
N ASN A 36 -3.50 -11.36 9.96
CA ASN A 36 -3.37 -12.30 11.08
C ASN A 36 -4.35 -11.91 12.19
N PRO A 37 -5.26 -12.81 12.59
CA PRO A 37 -6.26 -12.47 13.63
C PRO A 37 -5.66 -12.14 14.99
N GLU A 38 -4.45 -12.60 15.26
CA GLU A 38 -3.78 -12.30 16.52
C GLU A 38 -2.99 -11.00 16.50
N MET A 39 -2.83 -10.41 15.33
CA MET A 39 -2.08 -9.17 15.15
C MET A 39 -2.98 -8.06 14.66
N GLY A 40 -3.09 -7.87 13.34
CA GLY A 40 -3.88 -6.79 12.78
C GLY A 40 -5.37 -7.05 12.73
N ASP A 41 -5.73 -8.29 12.52
CA ASP A 41 -7.14 -8.71 12.45
C ASP A 41 -7.93 -7.97 11.36
N PHE A 42 -7.29 -7.68 10.25
CA PHE A 42 -7.97 -7.16 9.06
C PHE A 42 -8.55 -8.32 8.26
N VAL A 43 -9.71 -8.10 7.67
CA VAL A 43 -10.26 -9.05 6.71
C VAL A 43 -9.49 -8.93 5.40
N ASP A 44 -9.10 -10.07 4.81
CA ASP A 44 -8.33 -10.06 3.56
C ASP A 44 -8.97 -9.18 2.48
N ALA A 45 -10.28 -9.25 2.35
CA ALA A 45 -10.99 -8.47 1.34
C ALA A 45 -10.90 -6.96 1.58
N ALA A 46 -10.54 -6.54 2.78
CA ALA A 46 -10.38 -5.13 3.12
C ALA A 46 -8.93 -4.64 2.96
N ILE A 47 -8.02 -5.51 2.55
CA ILE A 47 -6.63 -5.17 2.32
C ILE A 47 -6.40 -5.12 0.81
N SER A 48 -6.08 -3.95 0.29
CA SER A 48 -5.76 -3.78 -1.12
C SER A 48 -4.25 -3.66 -1.27
N VAL A 49 -3.69 -4.36 -2.25
CA VAL A 49 -2.25 -4.36 -2.51
C VAL A 49 -2.02 -3.90 -3.94
N LEU A 50 -1.18 -2.89 -4.10
CA LEU A 50 -0.74 -2.42 -5.39
C LEU A 50 0.76 -2.61 -5.50
N GLN A 51 1.19 -3.30 -6.56
CA GLN A 51 2.60 -3.50 -6.84
C GLN A 51 2.94 -2.75 -8.12
N ASN A 52 3.86 -1.83 -8.01
CA ASN A 52 4.31 -0.99 -9.13
C ASN A 52 3.14 -0.31 -9.86
N PRO A 53 2.24 0.34 -9.14
CA PRO A 53 1.08 0.96 -9.78
C PRO A 53 1.46 2.18 -10.58
N SER A 54 0.63 2.48 -11.58
CA SER A 54 0.74 3.77 -12.24
C SER A 54 0.31 4.89 -11.28
N ARG A 55 0.70 6.12 -11.60
CA ARG A 55 0.29 7.27 -10.78
C ARG A 55 -1.23 7.35 -10.67
N GLN A 56 -1.92 7.17 -11.79
CA GLN A 56 -3.37 7.24 -11.80
C GLN A 56 -3.99 6.16 -10.91
N ALA A 57 -3.48 4.94 -11.01
CA ALA A 57 -3.99 3.84 -10.19
C ALA A 57 -3.77 4.12 -8.71
N MET A 58 -2.61 4.69 -8.38
CA MET A 58 -2.29 5.03 -6.99
C MET A 58 -3.23 6.13 -6.46
N GLU A 59 -3.44 7.18 -7.25
CA GLU A 59 -4.32 8.27 -6.86
C GLU A 59 -5.75 7.79 -6.65
N ASP A 60 -6.25 6.97 -7.56
CA ASP A 60 -7.59 6.42 -7.46
C ASP A 60 -7.75 5.54 -6.21
N ALA A 61 -6.75 4.71 -5.95
CA ALA A 61 -6.79 3.81 -4.80
C ALA A 61 -6.78 4.60 -3.49
N ILE A 62 -5.96 5.64 -3.42
CA ILE A 62 -5.89 6.49 -2.21
C ILE A 62 -7.23 7.22 -2.02
N TYR A 63 -7.79 7.73 -3.09
CA TYR A 63 -9.09 8.39 -3.01
C TYR A 63 -10.14 7.44 -2.45
N HIS A 64 -10.22 6.23 -2.99
CA HIS A 64 -11.21 5.25 -2.53
C HIS A 64 -10.95 4.79 -1.10
N LEU A 65 -9.68 4.76 -0.70
CA LEU A 65 -9.34 4.38 0.67
C LEU A 65 -9.98 5.30 1.69
N PHE A 66 -10.03 6.59 1.40
CA PHE A 66 -10.54 7.60 2.34
C PHE A 66 -11.99 7.99 2.09
N ALA A 67 -12.60 7.52 1.01
CA ALA A 67 -13.96 7.92 0.66
C ALA A 67 -14.99 7.24 1.56
N ASN A 68 -15.99 7.99 2.00
CA ASN A 68 -17.15 7.45 2.71
C ASN A 68 -16.80 6.67 3.98
N ARG A 69 -15.78 7.11 4.70
CA ARG A 69 -15.41 6.44 5.95
C ARG A 69 -16.22 6.97 7.12
N GLN A 70 -16.48 6.07 8.06
CA GLN A 70 -17.12 6.42 9.32
C GLN A 70 -16.07 6.92 10.30
N LYS A 71 -16.49 7.62 11.34
CA LYS A 71 -15.55 8.17 12.32
C LYS A 71 -14.71 7.11 13.00
N ASP A 72 -15.27 5.94 13.20
CA ASP A 72 -14.59 4.87 13.93
C ASP A 72 -13.93 3.85 13.01
N ASP A 73 -13.90 4.12 11.70
CA ASP A 73 -13.20 3.25 10.77
C ASP A 73 -11.70 3.43 10.93
N LEU A 74 -10.97 2.31 10.88
CA LEU A 74 -9.52 2.33 10.88
C LEU A 74 -9.03 2.28 9.43
N VAL A 75 -8.28 3.29 9.02
CA VAL A 75 -7.75 3.39 7.66
C VAL A 75 -6.22 3.38 7.76
N LEU A 76 -5.60 2.44 7.06
CA LEU A 76 -4.14 2.32 7.03
C LEU A 76 -3.63 2.47 5.61
N LEU A 77 -2.66 3.36 5.43
CA LEU A 77 -1.94 3.49 4.17
C LEU A 77 -0.47 3.16 4.42
N TYR A 78 0.03 2.17 3.73
CA TYR A 78 1.43 1.75 3.85
C TYR A 78 2.09 1.84 2.48
N PHE A 79 3.28 2.43 2.46
CA PHE A 79 4.05 2.57 1.24
C PHE A 79 5.45 2.02 1.48
N SER A 80 5.91 1.14 0.60
CA SER A 80 7.27 0.62 0.63
C SER A 80 7.92 0.84 -0.72
N GLY A 81 9.09 1.44 -0.70
CA GLY A 81 9.86 1.71 -1.92
C GLY A 81 10.80 2.87 -1.68
N HIS A 82 11.65 3.12 -2.64
CA HIS A 82 12.47 4.33 -2.61
C HIS A 82 11.61 5.50 -3.05
N GLY A 83 11.56 6.48 -2.20
CA GLY A 83 11.05 7.76 -2.63
C GLY A 83 12.05 8.35 -3.60
N VAL A 84 11.83 8.13 -4.87
CA VAL A 84 12.64 8.81 -5.86
C VAL A 84 12.17 10.25 -5.86
N VAL A 85 13.03 11.13 -5.43
CA VAL A 85 12.74 12.55 -5.59
C VAL A 85 12.89 12.84 -7.06
N ASP A 86 11.77 12.98 -7.70
CA ASP A 86 11.76 13.44 -9.06
C ASP A 86 12.12 14.91 -9.04
N ASP A 87 13.18 15.29 -9.74
CA ASP A 87 13.59 16.68 -9.84
C ASP A 87 12.51 17.55 -10.47
N GLY A 88 11.59 16.96 -11.13
CA GLY A 88 10.52 17.68 -11.76
C GLY A 88 9.37 17.99 -10.82
N GLY A 89 9.42 17.53 -9.61
CA GLY A 89 8.31 17.85 -8.77
C GLY A 89 8.31 17.32 -7.43
#